data_8065985b76d9844af55740de7d9349ed
#
_entry.id   8065985b76d9844af55740de7d9349ed
#
_cell.length_a   1.000
_cell.length_b   1.000
_cell.length_c   1.000
_cell.angle_alpha   90.00
_cell.angle_beta   90.00
_cell.angle_gamma   90.00
#
_symmetry.space_group_name_H-M   'P 1'
#
loop_
_entity.id
_entity.type
_entity.pdbx_description
1 polymer ?
#
loop_
_entity_poly.entity_id
_entity_poly.type
_entity_poly.pdbx_seq_one_letter_code
_entity_poly.pdbx_strand_id
1 'polypeptide(L)'
;MDGWILDTLNKTYAADIFFAQTWKDNRLRLPENMTAEYRLLEVDWLKHMWRPDSFFKNAKSVTFQTMTIPNHYVWLYKDKSILYMVKLTLKLSCAMNFLIYPHDTQECKLQMESLSHTTDDLIFQWDPDVPLVVDEHIELPQLELVQNTTADCTQVYSTGNFTCLEVIFKLKRRLGYHLFNTYIPTCLIVIMSWVSFWIKPDAAPARVTLGVTSLLTLSTQHAKSQAQLPPVSYLKAVDAFMSVCTVFVFMALMEYCLVNIVLGDGAKPKVRVLFIYL
;
A
#
# COMPACT_ATOMS: atom_id res chain seq x y z
N MET A 1 13.74 11.60 1.03
CA MET A 1 13.11 10.31 0.62
C MET A 1 12.63 10.50 -0.80
N ASP A 2 13.27 9.83 -1.76
CA ASP A 2 13.14 10.19 -3.18
C ASP A 2 12.35 9.17 -4.04
N GLY A 3 11.88 8.08 -3.50
CA GLY A 3 11.16 7.08 -4.28
C GLY A 3 10.34 6.15 -3.41
N TRP A 4 9.09 5.93 -3.80
CA TRP A 4 8.19 5.03 -3.11
C TRP A 4 7.44 4.15 -4.11
N ILE A 5 7.47 2.85 -3.90
CA ILE A 5 6.68 1.90 -4.67
C ILE A 5 5.88 1.06 -3.67
N LEU A 6 4.55 1.16 -3.74
CA LEU A 6 3.66 0.33 -2.93
C LEU A 6 3.32 -0.94 -3.71
N ASP A 7 3.65 -2.08 -3.15
CA ASP A 7 3.26 -3.40 -3.65
C ASP A 7 2.11 -3.93 -2.80
N THR A 8 0.89 -3.74 -3.28
CA THR A 8 -0.32 -4.18 -2.60
C THR A 8 -0.44 -5.69 -2.52
N LEU A 9 0.06 -6.43 -3.52
CA LEU A 9 0.03 -7.89 -3.54
C LEU A 9 0.89 -8.50 -2.44
N ASN A 10 2.11 -7.99 -2.27
CA ASN A 10 3.04 -8.49 -1.26
C ASN A 10 2.92 -7.77 0.10
N LYS A 11 1.99 -6.81 0.23
CA LYS A 11 1.81 -5.96 1.42
C LYS A 11 3.12 -5.32 1.86
N THR A 12 3.87 -4.78 0.90
CA THR A 12 5.14 -4.11 1.13
C THR A 12 5.19 -2.78 0.43
N TYR A 13 6.06 -1.90 0.92
CA TYR A 13 6.44 -0.70 0.20
C TYR A 13 7.95 -0.57 0.16
N ALA A 14 8.46 -0.02 -0.92
CA ALA A 14 9.87 0.34 -1.06
C ALA A 14 10.04 1.82 -0.78
N ALA A 15 11.10 2.18 -0.09
CA ALA A 15 11.48 3.56 0.19
C ALA A 15 12.99 3.74 0.02
N ASP A 16 13.38 4.78 -0.70
CA ASP A 16 14.76 5.24 -0.76
C ASP A 16 14.95 6.32 0.29
N ILE A 17 15.88 6.11 1.20
CA ILE A 17 16.13 7.02 2.31
C ILE A 17 17.59 7.41 2.42
N PHE A 18 17.85 8.64 2.85
CA PHE A 18 19.12 9.04 3.44
C PHE A 18 18.97 8.89 4.95
N PHE A 19 19.65 7.90 5.49
CA PHE A 19 19.62 7.57 6.90
C PHE A 19 20.80 8.19 7.60
N ALA A 20 20.54 9.10 8.53
CA ALA A 20 21.53 9.80 9.32
C ALA A 20 21.49 9.35 10.78
N GLN A 21 22.64 9.12 11.36
CA GLN A 21 22.84 8.83 12.78
C GLN A 21 23.92 9.75 13.33
N THR A 22 23.63 10.39 14.47
CA THR A 22 24.61 11.20 15.19
C THR A 22 24.78 10.68 16.60
N TRP A 23 26.02 10.50 17.01
CA TRP A 23 26.35 10.11 18.40
C TRP A 23 27.66 10.75 18.83
N LYS A 24 27.90 10.83 20.12
CA LYS A 24 29.13 11.37 20.70
C LYS A 24 29.98 10.25 21.32
N ASP A 25 31.25 10.15 20.89
CA ASP A 25 32.17 9.17 21.44
C ASP A 25 33.36 9.89 22.13
N ASN A 26 33.29 9.94 23.45
CA ASN A 26 34.32 10.60 24.27
C ASN A 26 35.66 9.85 24.30
N ARG A 27 35.72 8.58 23.86
CA ARG A 27 36.94 7.78 23.78
C ARG A 27 37.87 8.21 22.63
N LEU A 28 37.34 8.93 21.65
CA LEU A 28 38.12 9.40 20.51
C LEU A 28 39.17 10.42 20.94
N ARG A 29 40.40 10.23 20.46
CA ARG A 29 41.49 11.18 20.61
C ARG A 29 41.65 11.98 19.33
N LEU A 30 41.34 13.26 19.37
CA LEU A 30 41.50 14.16 18.25
C LEU A 30 42.87 14.78 18.22
N PRO A 31 43.46 15.08 17.05
CA PRO A 31 44.70 15.83 16.95
C PRO A 31 44.51 17.25 17.51
N GLU A 32 45.48 17.71 18.31
CA GLU A 32 45.45 19.06 18.91
C GLU A 32 45.40 20.19 17.87
N ASN A 33 45.86 19.93 16.66
CA ASN A 33 45.93 20.87 15.55
C ASN A 33 44.67 20.90 14.67
N MET A 34 43.54 20.33 15.11
CA MET A 34 42.31 20.34 14.34
C MET A 34 41.69 21.75 14.37
N THR A 35 41.92 22.52 13.30
CA THR A 35 41.36 23.87 13.10
C THR A 35 39.96 23.85 12.51
N ALA A 36 39.64 22.84 11.70
CA ALA A 36 38.31 22.70 11.08
C ALA A 36 37.26 22.23 12.07
N GLU A 37 36.03 22.70 11.90
CA GLU A 37 34.90 22.34 12.74
C GLU A 37 34.55 20.84 12.62
N TYR A 38 34.67 20.30 11.41
CA TYR A 38 34.47 18.88 11.13
C TYR A 38 35.52 18.36 10.13
N ARG A 39 35.70 17.07 10.11
CA ARG A 39 36.57 16.36 9.15
C ARG A 39 35.83 15.17 8.54
N LEU A 40 35.89 15.07 7.20
CA LEU A 40 35.44 13.88 6.49
C LEU A 40 36.43 12.74 6.76
N LEU A 41 35.92 11.61 7.22
CA LEU A 41 36.72 10.39 7.42
C LEU A 41 36.50 9.43 6.24
N GLU A 42 37.54 8.66 5.94
CA GLU A 42 37.40 7.52 5.04
C GLU A 42 36.47 6.47 5.68
N VAL A 43 35.65 5.85 4.86
CA VAL A 43 34.60 4.91 5.30
C VAL A 43 35.18 3.69 6.02
N ASP A 44 36.40 3.30 5.70
CA ASP A 44 37.09 2.18 6.39
C ASP A 44 37.30 2.41 7.89
N TRP A 45 37.31 3.66 8.36
CA TRP A 45 37.34 3.98 9.78
C TRP A 45 36.12 3.45 10.54
N LEU A 46 34.96 3.29 9.87
CA LEU A 46 33.75 2.69 10.49
C LEU A 46 33.99 1.27 11.02
N LYS A 47 34.97 0.55 10.48
CA LYS A 47 35.32 -0.80 10.96
C LYS A 47 36.00 -0.79 12.31
N HIS A 48 36.59 0.35 12.68
CA HIS A 48 37.37 0.54 13.89
C HIS A 48 36.67 1.39 14.97
N MET A 49 35.52 1.93 14.64
CA MET A 49 34.71 2.74 15.55
C MET A 49 33.47 2.00 16.03
N TRP A 50 33.05 2.30 17.25
CA TRP A 50 31.74 1.85 17.71
C TRP A 50 30.63 2.55 16.91
N ARG A 51 29.58 1.82 16.63
CA ARG A 51 28.37 2.32 15.95
C ARG A 51 27.13 1.84 16.69
N PRO A 52 26.04 2.62 16.72
CA PRO A 52 24.74 2.14 17.15
C PRO A 52 24.30 0.93 16.32
N ASP A 53 23.75 -0.08 16.96
CA ASP A 53 23.32 -1.35 16.36
C ASP A 53 21.87 -1.28 15.84
N SER A 54 21.51 -0.17 15.24
CA SER A 54 20.16 0.05 14.70
C SER A 54 19.83 -0.87 13.55
N PHE A 55 18.60 -1.40 13.55
CA PHE A 55 18.04 -2.18 12.45
C PHE A 55 16.58 -1.78 12.18
N PHE A 56 16.11 -2.05 10.97
CA PHE A 56 14.73 -1.78 10.59
C PHE A 56 13.85 -3.00 10.87
N LYS A 57 13.03 -2.92 11.91
CA LYS A 57 12.23 -4.02 12.45
C LYS A 57 11.28 -4.64 11.44
N ASN A 58 10.63 -3.83 10.63
CA ASN A 58 9.67 -4.28 9.64
C ASN A 58 10.25 -4.40 8.22
N ALA A 59 11.59 -4.35 8.06
CA ALA A 59 12.22 -4.52 6.76
C ALA A 59 12.26 -6.00 6.35
N LYS A 60 11.88 -6.27 5.09
CA LYS A 60 12.09 -7.57 4.44
C LYS A 60 13.43 -7.64 3.73
N SER A 61 13.90 -6.52 3.21
CA SER A 61 15.23 -6.37 2.62
C SER A 61 15.72 -4.93 2.76
N VAL A 62 17.04 -4.80 2.91
CA VAL A 62 17.75 -3.53 2.96
C VAL A 62 18.91 -3.62 1.99
N THR A 63 19.00 -2.67 1.07
CA THR A 63 20.06 -2.62 0.07
C THR A 63 20.87 -1.34 0.23
N PHE A 64 22.19 -1.49 0.35
CA PHE A 64 23.13 -0.39 0.31
C PHE A 64 23.39 0.02 -1.13
N GLN A 65 23.37 1.32 -1.39
CA GLN A 65 23.73 1.86 -2.70
C GLN A 65 25.26 1.97 -2.81
N THR A 66 25.83 1.42 -3.89
CA THR A 66 27.28 1.27 -4.04
C THR A 66 27.85 1.91 -5.32
N MET A 67 27.03 2.52 -6.15
CA MET A 67 27.46 3.13 -7.39
C MET A 67 27.72 4.64 -7.17
N THR A 68 28.83 5.18 -7.60
CA THR A 68 30.07 4.64 -8.16
C THR A 68 31.03 4.14 -7.08
N ILE A 69 30.88 4.60 -5.87
CA ILE A 69 31.52 4.20 -4.60
C ILE A 69 30.42 4.01 -3.58
N PRO A 70 30.65 3.30 -2.46
CA PRO A 70 29.65 3.14 -1.40
C PRO A 70 29.04 4.48 -0.99
N ASN A 71 27.70 4.59 -1.07
CA ASN A 71 26.99 5.86 -0.88
C ASN A 71 26.76 6.13 0.63
N HIS A 72 27.84 6.30 1.34
CA HIS A 72 27.84 6.70 2.74
C HIS A 72 29.06 7.56 3.07
N TYR A 73 28.96 8.38 4.10
CA TYR A 73 30.06 9.18 4.60
C TYR A 73 30.01 9.33 6.11
N VAL A 74 31.16 9.70 6.69
CA VAL A 74 31.33 9.93 8.10
C VAL A 74 31.98 11.29 8.33
N TRP A 75 31.33 12.12 9.11
CA TRP A 75 31.89 13.36 9.59
C TRP A 75 32.25 13.24 11.06
N LEU A 76 33.45 13.61 11.40
CA LEU A 76 33.92 13.72 12.78
C LEU A 76 34.02 15.19 13.15
N TYR A 77 33.24 15.60 14.14
CA TYR A 77 33.22 16.96 14.64
C TYR A 77 34.29 17.17 15.74
N LYS A 78 34.66 18.42 15.95
CA LYS A 78 35.65 18.82 16.98
C LYS A 78 35.18 18.51 18.42
N ASP A 79 33.88 18.45 18.66
CA ASP A 79 33.25 18.09 19.93
C ASP A 79 33.18 16.59 20.17
N LYS A 80 33.80 15.78 19.29
CA LYS A 80 33.79 14.31 19.25
C LYS A 80 32.43 13.70 18.85
N SER A 81 31.54 14.49 18.30
CA SER A 81 30.32 13.97 17.67
C SER A 81 30.65 13.39 16.30
N ILE A 82 30.00 12.29 15.97
CA ILE A 82 30.15 11.59 14.71
C ILE A 82 28.79 11.64 14.01
N LEU A 83 28.79 12.10 12.77
CA LEU A 83 27.64 11.99 11.88
C LEU A 83 27.92 10.90 10.84
N TYR A 84 27.13 9.86 10.85
CA TYR A 84 27.12 8.82 9.83
C TYR A 84 25.88 8.96 8.96
N MET A 85 26.09 9.12 7.65
CA MET A 85 24.99 9.18 6.68
C MET A 85 25.15 8.09 5.63
N VAL A 86 24.04 7.41 5.30
CA VAL A 86 24.02 6.34 4.29
C VAL A 86 22.74 6.38 3.48
N LYS A 87 22.87 6.16 2.16
CA LYS A 87 21.72 5.96 1.27
C LYS A 87 21.32 4.49 1.27
N LEU A 88 20.04 4.23 1.59
CA LEU A 88 19.47 2.90 1.69
C LEU A 88 18.22 2.79 0.82
N THR A 89 18.05 1.65 0.19
CA THR A 89 16.77 1.23 -0.39
C THR A 89 16.17 0.17 0.56
N LEU A 90 15.02 0.49 1.13
CA LEU A 90 14.31 -0.37 2.08
C LEU A 90 13.09 -0.98 1.41
N LYS A 91 12.87 -2.28 1.58
CA LYS A 91 11.59 -2.94 1.32
C LYS A 91 10.95 -3.30 2.65
N LEU A 92 9.91 -2.58 3.02
CA LEU A 92 9.27 -2.62 4.33
C LEU A 92 7.92 -3.31 4.26
N SER A 93 7.58 -4.06 5.30
CA SER A 93 6.25 -4.66 5.46
C SER A 93 5.25 -3.59 5.91
N CYS A 94 4.07 -3.58 5.30
CA CYS A 94 2.95 -2.72 5.71
C CYS A 94 1.69 -3.57 5.83
N ALA A 95 1.11 -3.63 7.02
CA ALA A 95 -0.16 -4.29 7.26
C ALA A 95 -1.30 -3.45 6.70
N MET A 96 -1.83 -3.83 5.53
CA MET A 96 -2.87 -3.08 4.82
C MET A 96 -4.25 -3.65 5.12
N ASN A 97 -5.22 -2.76 5.31
CA ASN A 97 -6.64 -3.09 5.44
C ASN A 97 -7.39 -2.60 4.19
N PHE A 98 -8.03 -3.52 3.46
CA PHE A 98 -8.74 -3.24 2.21
C PHE A 98 -10.27 -3.24 2.37
N LEU A 99 -10.81 -3.11 3.60
CA LEU A 99 -12.24 -3.17 3.85
C LEU A 99 -13.03 -2.17 2.98
N ILE A 100 -12.56 -0.94 2.91
CA ILE A 100 -13.18 0.16 2.16
C ILE A 100 -12.49 0.44 0.81
N TYR A 101 -11.67 -0.51 0.33
CA TYR A 101 -10.99 -0.37 -0.96
C TYR A 101 -11.99 -0.12 -2.09
N PRO A 102 -11.72 0.82 -3.04
CA PRO A 102 -10.50 1.63 -3.23
C PRO A 102 -10.52 3.00 -2.50
N HIS A 103 -11.46 3.28 -1.63
CA HIS A 103 -11.57 4.54 -0.88
C HIS A 103 -10.74 4.52 0.42
N ASP A 104 -9.67 3.73 0.44
CA ASP A 104 -8.87 3.43 1.62
C ASP A 104 -7.74 4.44 1.85
N THR A 105 -7.43 4.64 3.13
CA THR A 105 -6.21 5.29 3.58
C THR A 105 -5.41 4.26 4.37
N GLN A 106 -4.16 4.02 3.98
CA GLN A 106 -3.28 3.04 4.60
C GLN A 106 -2.27 3.74 5.51
N GLU A 107 -1.98 3.14 6.65
CA GLU A 107 -0.91 3.58 7.54
C GLU A 107 0.26 2.62 7.41
N CYS A 108 1.36 3.09 6.81
CA CYS A 108 2.59 2.33 6.69
C CYS A 108 3.66 2.90 7.61
N LYS A 109 4.30 2.04 8.37
CA LYS A 109 5.30 2.41 9.36
C LYS A 109 6.70 2.07 8.85
N LEU A 110 7.67 2.89 9.27
CA LEU A 110 9.09 2.58 9.23
C LEU A 110 9.54 2.54 10.70
N GLN A 111 9.98 1.39 11.17
CA GLN A 111 10.37 1.19 12.57
C GLN A 111 11.84 0.86 12.65
N MET A 112 12.56 1.58 13.51
CA MET A 112 13.98 1.42 13.75
C MET A 112 14.20 1.11 15.24
N GLU A 113 14.85 0.00 15.52
CA GLU A 113 15.06 -0.53 16.89
C GLU A 113 16.53 -0.88 17.10
N SER A 114 17.02 -0.84 18.35
CA SER A 114 18.30 -1.41 18.73
C SER A 114 18.19 -2.93 18.85
N LEU A 115 19.18 -3.65 18.35
CA LEU A 115 19.20 -5.11 18.37
C LEU A 115 19.70 -5.70 19.69
N SER A 116 20.78 -5.15 20.22
CA SER A 116 21.50 -5.75 21.37
C SER A 116 21.53 -4.88 22.63
N HIS A 117 21.36 -3.55 22.48
CA HIS A 117 21.45 -2.62 23.60
C HIS A 117 20.06 -2.30 24.16
N THR A 118 19.92 -2.41 25.47
CA THR A 118 18.72 -1.96 26.17
C THR A 118 18.70 -0.44 26.36
N THR A 119 17.59 0.09 26.82
CA THR A 119 17.45 1.53 27.11
C THR A 119 18.37 2.05 28.20
N ASP A 120 19.02 1.14 28.98
CA ASP A 120 20.02 1.50 29.99
C ASP A 120 21.34 1.92 29.33
N ASP A 121 21.66 1.36 28.15
CA ASP A 121 22.92 1.59 27.45
C ASP A 121 22.76 2.50 26.22
N LEU A 122 21.60 2.45 25.54
CA LEU A 122 21.38 3.14 24.29
C LEU A 122 19.94 3.63 24.16
N ILE A 123 19.75 4.92 23.91
CA ILE A 123 18.45 5.53 23.65
C ILE A 123 18.51 6.26 22.30
N PHE A 124 17.61 5.91 21.40
CA PHE A 124 17.41 6.67 20.15
C PHE A 124 16.49 7.86 20.40
N GLN A 125 16.84 8.99 19.83
CA GLN A 125 16.04 10.19 19.88
C GLN A 125 15.99 10.81 18.48
N TRP A 126 14.84 11.37 18.13
CA TRP A 126 14.73 12.18 16.91
C TRP A 126 15.54 13.47 17.08
N ASP A 127 16.13 13.91 15.98
CA ASP A 127 16.75 15.23 15.95
C ASP A 127 15.68 16.29 16.28
N PRO A 128 15.92 17.18 17.26
CA PRO A 128 14.92 18.17 17.67
C PRO A 128 14.64 19.21 16.58
N ASP A 129 15.60 19.50 15.70
CA ASP A 129 15.47 20.52 14.67
C ASP A 129 14.85 19.94 13.39
N VAL A 130 15.37 18.81 12.93
CA VAL A 130 14.96 18.21 11.63
C VAL A 130 14.83 16.69 11.76
N PRO A 131 13.78 16.19 12.41
CA PRO A 131 13.61 14.74 12.63
C PRO A 131 13.38 13.94 11.35
N LEU A 132 12.68 14.53 10.39
CA LEU A 132 12.29 13.87 9.14
C LEU A 132 12.18 14.89 8.01
N VAL A 133 12.89 14.64 6.92
CA VAL A 133 12.75 15.39 5.67
C VAL A 133 12.10 14.49 4.63
N VAL A 134 10.95 14.90 4.14
CA VAL A 134 10.24 14.25 3.04
C VAL A 134 10.24 15.22 1.86
N ASP A 135 10.55 14.74 0.67
CA ASP A 135 10.51 15.57 -0.53
C ASP A 135 9.06 16.02 -0.78
N GLU A 136 8.84 17.32 -0.95
CA GLU A 136 7.53 17.92 -1.22
C GLU A 136 6.99 17.52 -2.61
N HIS A 137 7.86 17.13 -3.52
CA HIS A 137 7.51 16.72 -4.89
C HIS A 137 7.37 15.21 -5.08
N ILE A 138 7.22 14.44 -4.00
CA ILE A 138 6.99 12.99 -4.11
C ILE A 138 5.67 12.73 -4.85
N GLU A 139 5.77 12.29 -6.09
CA GLU A 139 4.64 11.82 -6.87
C GLU A 139 4.50 10.30 -6.75
N LEU A 140 3.45 9.87 -6.07
CA LEU A 140 3.04 8.47 -6.04
C LEU A 140 1.94 8.24 -7.09
N PRO A 141 2.12 7.35 -8.07
CA PRO A 141 1.17 7.18 -9.16
C PRO A 141 -0.25 6.82 -8.70
N GLN A 142 -0.36 6.02 -7.63
CA GLN A 142 -1.64 5.50 -7.14
C GLN A 142 -2.05 6.03 -5.77
N LEU A 143 -1.13 6.67 -5.06
CA LEU A 143 -1.32 7.11 -3.69
C LEU A 143 -0.96 8.59 -3.56
N GLU A 144 -1.37 9.17 -2.47
CA GLU A 144 -1.01 10.51 -2.04
C GLU A 144 -0.57 10.45 -0.57
N LEU A 145 0.58 11.01 -0.27
CA LEU A 145 1.04 11.14 1.11
C LEU A 145 0.28 12.30 1.76
N VAL A 146 -0.64 11.97 2.65
CA VAL A 146 -1.47 12.97 3.34
C VAL A 146 -0.77 13.52 4.57
N GLN A 147 -0.08 12.65 5.30
CA GLN A 147 0.56 13.03 6.56
C GLN A 147 1.74 12.10 6.85
N ASN A 148 2.77 12.66 7.45
CA ASN A 148 3.86 11.94 8.07
C ASN A 148 3.96 12.36 9.54
N THR A 149 4.23 11.41 10.42
CA THR A 149 4.42 11.67 11.86
C THR A 149 5.53 10.80 12.40
N THR A 150 6.29 11.34 13.32
CA THR A 150 7.31 10.61 14.07
C THR A 150 6.77 10.25 15.45
N ALA A 151 7.09 9.06 15.94
CA ALA A 151 6.66 8.58 17.24
C ALA A 151 7.74 7.71 17.89
N ASP A 152 7.58 7.44 19.17
CA ASP A 152 8.34 6.47 19.92
C ASP A 152 7.60 5.12 19.92
N CYS A 153 8.32 4.04 19.60
CA CYS A 153 7.80 2.67 19.60
C CYS A 153 8.56 1.75 20.55
N THR A 154 9.26 2.30 21.54
CA THR A 154 10.05 1.53 22.53
C THR A 154 9.27 0.33 23.05
N GLN A 155 9.89 -0.85 22.95
CA GLN A 155 9.26 -2.14 23.26
C GLN A 155 9.85 -2.76 24.51
N VAL A 156 8.96 -3.34 25.31
CA VAL A 156 9.31 -4.11 26.51
C VAL A 156 9.31 -5.59 26.15
N TYR A 157 10.48 -6.22 26.20
CA TYR A 157 10.65 -7.65 26.00
C TYR A 157 11.01 -8.33 27.33
N SER A 158 10.99 -9.64 27.37
CA SER A 158 11.43 -10.42 28.54
C SER A 158 12.92 -10.21 28.88
N THR A 159 13.71 -9.78 27.89
CA THR A 159 15.17 -9.52 28.02
C THR A 159 15.50 -8.08 28.36
N GLY A 160 14.52 -7.17 28.41
CA GLY A 160 14.71 -5.77 28.72
C GLY A 160 13.91 -4.84 27.79
N ASN A 161 14.08 -3.55 27.98
CA ASN A 161 13.47 -2.52 27.16
C ASN A 161 14.43 -2.14 26.03
N PHE A 162 13.92 -2.10 24.79
CA PHE A 162 14.72 -1.73 23.61
C PHE A 162 14.16 -0.45 22.99
N THR A 163 15.07 0.49 22.74
CA THR A 163 14.73 1.77 22.15
C THR A 163 14.26 1.57 20.71
N CYS A 164 13.13 2.16 20.35
CA CYS A 164 12.54 2.09 19.03
C CYS A 164 11.98 3.45 18.63
N LEU A 165 12.27 3.88 17.40
CA LEU A 165 11.66 5.07 16.79
C LEU A 165 10.87 4.64 15.57
N GLU A 166 9.69 5.26 15.38
CA GLU A 166 8.87 4.99 14.19
C GLU A 166 8.48 6.26 13.45
N VAL A 167 8.39 6.11 12.13
CA VAL A 167 7.73 7.07 11.24
C VAL A 167 6.46 6.44 10.72
N ILE A 168 5.35 7.15 10.80
CA ILE A 168 4.04 6.73 10.32
C ILE A 168 3.68 7.57 9.11
N PHE A 169 3.45 6.90 7.97
CA PHE A 169 3.02 7.52 6.73
C PHE A 169 1.56 7.19 6.47
N LYS A 170 0.72 8.22 6.34
CA LYS A 170 -0.69 8.08 5.93
C LYS A 170 -0.79 8.28 4.43
N LEU A 171 -1.13 7.19 3.73
CA LEU A 171 -1.19 7.10 2.28
C LEU A 171 -2.65 6.94 1.84
N LYS A 172 -3.20 7.95 1.18
CA LYS A 172 -4.57 7.93 0.63
C LYS A 172 -4.54 7.51 -0.82
N ARG A 173 -5.45 6.61 -1.23
CA ARG A 173 -5.53 6.15 -2.62
C ARG A 173 -6.18 7.17 -3.53
N ARG A 174 -5.56 7.40 -4.70
CA ARG A 174 -6.12 8.21 -5.78
C ARG A 174 -7.15 7.41 -6.56
N LEU A 175 -8.38 7.92 -6.61
CA LEU A 175 -9.53 7.19 -7.16
C LEU A 175 -9.59 7.21 -8.69
N GLY A 176 -8.86 8.07 -9.37
CA GLY A 176 -8.97 8.28 -10.82
C GLY A 176 -8.87 6.98 -11.61
N TYR A 177 -7.88 6.14 -11.34
CA TYR A 177 -7.72 4.86 -12.01
C TYR A 177 -8.94 3.95 -11.83
N HIS A 178 -9.46 3.83 -10.61
CA HIS A 178 -10.60 2.96 -10.30
C HIS A 178 -11.90 3.51 -10.86
N LEU A 179 -12.04 4.84 -10.89
CA LEU A 179 -13.19 5.51 -11.47
C LEU A 179 -13.33 5.16 -12.96
N PHE A 180 -12.26 5.35 -13.72
CA PHE A 180 -12.29 5.13 -15.19
C PHE A 180 -12.23 3.65 -15.57
N ASN A 181 -11.58 2.80 -14.82
CA ASN A 181 -11.37 1.39 -15.20
C ASN A 181 -12.37 0.41 -14.55
N THR A 182 -12.99 0.80 -13.42
CA THR A 182 -13.91 -0.09 -12.71
C THR A 182 -15.31 0.47 -12.62
N TYR A 183 -15.50 1.67 -12.04
CA TYR A 183 -16.85 2.19 -11.77
C TYR A 183 -17.61 2.57 -13.04
N ILE A 184 -17.01 3.39 -13.90
CA ILE A 184 -17.68 3.85 -15.13
C ILE A 184 -18.03 2.69 -16.06
N PRO A 185 -17.12 1.75 -16.42
CA PRO A 185 -17.48 0.62 -17.26
C PRO A 185 -18.57 -0.27 -16.67
N THR A 186 -18.51 -0.52 -15.36
CA THR A 186 -19.54 -1.32 -14.67
C THR A 186 -20.91 -0.64 -14.72
N CYS A 187 -20.99 0.66 -14.44
CA CYS A 187 -22.24 1.42 -14.55
C CYS A 187 -22.80 1.39 -15.97
N LEU A 188 -21.94 1.55 -16.99
CA LEU A 188 -22.39 1.47 -18.39
C LEU A 188 -22.95 0.10 -18.74
N ILE A 189 -22.36 -1.00 -18.26
CA ILE A 189 -22.88 -2.36 -18.49
C ILE A 189 -24.25 -2.52 -17.83
N VAL A 190 -24.44 -1.99 -16.60
CA VAL A 190 -25.75 -2.01 -15.93
C VAL A 190 -26.79 -1.20 -16.72
N ILE A 191 -26.43 0.00 -17.19
CA ILE A 191 -27.32 0.83 -18.02
C ILE A 191 -27.66 0.09 -19.31
N MET A 192 -26.69 -0.55 -19.98
CA MET A 192 -26.93 -1.35 -21.18
C MET A 192 -27.88 -2.52 -20.91
N SER A 193 -27.84 -3.15 -19.73
CA SER A 193 -28.81 -4.19 -19.38
C SER A 193 -30.25 -3.66 -19.32
N TRP A 194 -30.44 -2.38 -18.93
CA TRP A 194 -31.79 -1.75 -18.90
C TRP A 194 -32.35 -1.50 -20.27
N VAL A 195 -31.51 -1.37 -21.30
CA VAL A 195 -31.97 -1.26 -22.69
C VAL A 195 -32.83 -2.46 -23.11
N SER A 196 -32.62 -3.63 -22.45
CA SER A 196 -33.46 -4.81 -22.64
C SER A 196 -34.95 -4.53 -22.41
N PHE A 197 -35.33 -3.62 -21.50
CA PHE A 197 -36.72 -3.27 -21.21
C PHE A 197 -37.43 -2.53 -22.36
N TRP A 198 -36.67 -1.86 -23.22
CA TRP A 198 -37.18 -1.11 -24.38
C TRP A 198 -37.33 -1.97 -25.61
N ILE A 199 -36.77 -3.17 -25.66
CA ILE A 199 -36.87 -4.11 -26.78
C ILE A 199 -38.22 -4.80 -26.70
N LYS A 200 -38.86 -5.00 -27.85
CA LYS A 200 -40.17 -5.69 -27.92
C LYS A 200 -40.07 -7.08 -27.28
N PRO A 201 -41.12 -7.49 -26.53
CA PRO A 201 -41.10 -8.81 -25.85
C PRO A 201 -40.93 -9.99 -26.77
N ASP A 202 -41.48 -9.89 -28.02
CA ASP A 202 -41.41 -10.95 -29.05
C ASP A 202 -39.97 -11.20 -29.57
N ALA A 203 -39.05 -10.25 -29.35
CA ALA A 203 -37.66 -10.37 -29.77
C ALA A 203 -36.82 -11.12 -28.68
N ALA A 204 -37.26 -12.32 -28.31
CA ALA A 204 -36.64 -13.17 -27.30
C ALA A 204 -35.11 -13.34 -27.46
N PRO A 205 -34.58 -13.67 -28.66
CA PRO A 205 -33.13 -13.85 -28.82
C PRO A 205 -32.34 -12.59 -28.50
N ALA A 206 -32.84 -11.40 -28.85
CA ALA A 206 -32.14 -10.14 -28.62
C ALA A 206 -32.04 -9.81 -27.12
N ARG A 207 -33.14 -9.98 -26.36
CA ARG A 207 -33.17 -9.72 -24.92
C ARG A 207 -32.29 -10.69 -24.14
N VAL A 208 -32.36 -12.00 -24.44
CA VAL A 208 -31.55 -13.03 -23.81
C VAL A 208 -30.05 -12.79 -24.07
N THR A 209 -29.70 -12.55 -25.34
CA THR A 209 -28.31 -12.30 -25.71
C THR A 209 -27.74 -11.08 -24.98
N LEU A 210 -28.49 -9.98 -24.92
CA LEU A 210 -28.07 -8.77 -24.23
C LEU A 210 -27.88 -9.02 -22.71
N GLY A 211 -28.82 -9.71 -22.07
CA GLY A 211 -28.73 -10.01 -20.64
C GLY A 211 -27.56 -10.94 -20.29
N VAL A 212 -27.39 -12.02 -21.05
CA VAL A 212 -26.29 -12.99 -20.82
C VAL A 212 -24.93 -12.35 -21.10
N THR A 213 -24.79 -11.58 -22.19
CA THR A 213 -23.51 -10.88 -22.49
C THR A 213 -23.18 -9.83 -21.43
N SER A 214 -24.15 -9.08 -20.93
CA SER A 214 -23.95 -8.12 -19.83
C SER A 214 -23.50 -8.82 -18.56
N LEU A 215 -24.12 -9.94 -18.19
CA LEU A 215 -23.74 -10.72 -17.01
C LEU A 215 -22.33 -11.30 -17.15
N LEU A 216 -21.98 -11.85 -18.31
CA LEU A 216 -20.65 -12.38 -18.58
C LEU A 216 -19.59 -11.27 -18.50
N THR A 217 -19.86 -10.10 -19.08
CA THR A 217 -18.95 -8.95 -19.04
C THR A 217 -18.74 -8.45 -17.61
N LEU A 218 -19.79 -8.39 -16.78
CA LEU A 218 -19.63 -8.05 -15.36
C LEU A 218 -18.80 -9.08 -14.61
N SER A 219 -19.00 -10.37 -14.86
CA SER A 219 -18.21 -11.43 -14.24
C SER A 219 -16.73 -11.33 -14.58
N THR A 220 -16.41 -11.02 -15.84
CA THR A 220 -15.01 -10.80 -16.27
C THR A 220 -14.40 -9.54 -15.65
N GLN A 221 -15.17 -8.44 -15.53
CA GLN A 221 -14.73 -7.22 -14.84
C GLN A 221 -14.46 -7.47 -13.34
N HIS A 222 -15.36 -8.23 -12.70
CA HIS A 222 -15.17 -8.61 -11.29
C HIS A 222 -13.91 -9.45 -11.11
N ALA A 223 -13.67 -10.47 -11.93
CA ALA A 223 -12.47 -11.29 -11.90
C ALA A 223 -11.20 -10.45 -12.10
N LYS A 224 -11.21 -9.50 -13.05
CA LYS A 224 -10.09 -8.57 -13.28
C LYS A 224 -9.82 -7.70 -12.05
N SER A 225 -10.86 -7.18 -11.40
CA SER A 225 -10.72 -6.38 -10.18
C SER A 225 -10.15 -7.18 -9.01
N GLN A 226 -10.55 -8.45 -8.88
CA GLN A 226 -10.02 -9.33 -7.84
C GLN A 226 -8.54 -9.71 -8.05
N ALA A 227 -8.11 -9.90 -9.29
CA ALA A 227 -6.73 -10.27 -9.62
C ALA A 227 -5.69 -9.20 -9.24
N GLN A 228 -6.10 -7.96 -9.08
CA GLN A 228 -5.21 -6.83 -8.70
C GLN A 228 -4.88 -6.77 -7.20
N LEU A 229 -5.54 -7.58 -6.38
CA LEU A 229 -5.41 -7.55 -4.92
C LEU A 229 -5.07 -8.92 -4.35
N PRO A 230 -4.37 -8.97 -3.21
CA PRO A 230 -4.15 -10.24 -2.53
C PRO A 230 -5.49 -10.83 -2.07
N PRO A 231 -5.61 -12.16 -2.03
CA PRO A 231 -6.80 -12.81 -1.49
C PRO A 231 -6.97 -12.43 -0.01
N VAL A 232 -8.14 -11.90 0.32
CA VAL A 232 -8.52 -11.54 1.70
C VAL A 232 -9.85 -12.20 2.05
N SER A 233 -10.03 -12.57 3.32
CA SER A 233 -11.21 -13.29 3.81
C SER A 233 -12.40 -12.39 4.13
N TYR A 234 -12.26 -11.08 4.02
CA TYR A 234 -13.33 -10.12 4.28
C TYR A 234 -13.82 -9.47 2.98
N LEU A 235 -15.08 -9.02 2.99
CA LEU A 235 -15.70 -8.34 1.87
C LEU A 235 -15.12 -6.92 1.71
N LYS A 236 -14.65 -6.60 0.51
CA LYS A 236 -14.19 -5.25 0.16
C LYS A 236 -15.34 -4.39 -0.37
N ALA A 237 -15.27 -3.06 -0.24
CA ALA A 237 -16.30 -2.18 -0.77
C ALA A 237 -16.51 -2.34 -2.29
N VAL A 238 -15.42 -2.53 -3.05
CA VAL A 238 -15.52 -2.80 -4.50
C VAL A 238 -16.24 -4.11 -4.81
N ASP A 239 -16.05 -5.17 -4.01
CA ASP A 239 -16.73 -6.46 -4.22
C ASP A 239 -18.22 -6.34 -3.91
N ALA A 240 -18.59 -5.57 -2.86
CA ALA A 240 -19.98 -5.27 -2.55
C ALA A 240 -20.66 -4.51 -3.70
N PHE A 241 -19.99 -3.46 -4.24
CA PHE A 241 -20.49 -2.73 -5.40
C PHE A 241 -20.69 -3.63 -6.62
N MET A 242 -19.69 -4.45 -6.98
CA MET A 242 -19.75 -5.37 -8.12
C MET A 242 -20.85 -6.43 -7.93
N SER A 243 -21.02 -6.95 -6.71
CA SER A 243 -22.07 -7.92 -6.38
C SER A 243 -23.46 -7.31 -6.55
N VAL A 244 -23.67 -6.08 -6.07
CA VAL A 244 -24.94 -5.36 -6.24
C VAL A 244 -25.22 -5.14 -7.73
N CYS A 245 -24.25 -4.68 -8.52
CA CYS A 245 -24.40 -4.51 -9.96
C CYS A 245 -24.75 -5.82 -10.66
N THR A 246 -24.14 -6.94 -10.26
CA THR A 246 -24.44 -8.27 -10.81
C THR A 246 -25.86 -8.69 -10.49
N VAL A 247 -26.34 -8.45 -9.26
CA VAL A 247 -27.73 -8.73 -8.88
C VAL A 247 -28.71 -7.92 -9.72
N PHE A 248 -28.43 -6.63 -9.97
CA PHE A 248 -29.31 -5.81 -10.84
C PHE A 248 -29.42 -6.37 -12.25
N VAL A 249 -28.31 -6.76 -12.88
CA VAL A 249 -28.31 -7.35 -14.22
C VAL A 249 -29.03 -8.71 -14.23
N PHE A 250 -28.82 -9.53 -13.19
CA PHE A 250 -29.53 -10.79 -13.05
C PHE A 250 -31.04 -10.59 -12.89
N MET A 251 -31.46 -9.60 -12.10
CA MET A 251 -32.89 -9.28 -11.93
C MET A 251 -33.53 -8.79 -13.23
N ALA A 252 -32.80 -8.05 -14.08
CA ALA A 252 -33.26 -7.67 -15.41
C ALA A 252 -33.52 -8.88 -16.33
N LEU A 253 -32.67 -9.92 -16.21
CA LEU A 253 -32.87 -11.20 -16.90
C LEU A 253 -34.08 -11.97 -16.37
N MET A 254 -34.27 -11.99 -15.03
CA MET A 254 -35.44 -12.63 -14.40
C MET A 254 -36.76 -11.92 -14.79
N GLU A 255 -36.74 -10.59 -14.87
CA GLU A 255 -37.89 -9.82 -15.39
C GLU A 255 -38.30 -10.31 -16.77
N TYR A 256 -37.34 -10.44 -17.70
CA TYR A 256 -37.64 -10.98 -19.01
C TYR A 256 -38.26 -12.37 -18.96
N CYS A 257 -37.77 -13.29 -18.13
CA CYS A 257 -38.34 -14.62 -17.95
C CYS A 257 -39.81 -14.53 -17.48
N LEU A 258 -40.12 -13.66 -16.51
CA LEU A 258 -41.48 -13.44 -16.02
C LEU A 258 -42.40 -12.88 -17.11
N VAL A 259 -41.94 -11.87 -17.84
CA VAL A 259 -42.72 -11.29 -18.96
C VAL A 259 -43.01 -12.34 -20.03
N ASN A 260 -42.02 -13.16 -20.40
CA ASN A 260 -42.22 -14.22 -21.38
C ASN A 260 -43.20 -15.30 -20.92
N ILE A 261 -43.22 -15.62 -19.61
CA ILE A 261 -44.19 -16.53 -19.01
C ILE A 261 -45.60 -15.96 -19.09
N VAL A 262 -45.79 -14.69 -18.70
CA VAL A 262 -47.10 -14.04 -18.68
C VAL A 262 -47.66 -13.86 -20.11
N LEU A 263 -46.86 -13.42 -21.07
CA LEU A 263 -47.28 -13.25 -22.44
C LEU A 263 -47.53 -14.59 -23.18
N GLY A 264 -46.74 -15.63 -22.85
CA GLY A 264 -46.91 -16.95 -23.40
C GLY A 264 -48.18 -17.68 -22.89
N ASP A 265 -48.78 -17.28 -21.77
CA ASP A 265 -50.05 -17.84 -21.28
C ASP A 265 -51.26 -17.40 -22.10
N GLY A 266 -51.15 -16.28 -22.82
CA GLY A 266 -52.23 -15.86 -23.76
C GLY A 266 -52.31 -16.69 -25.04
N ALA A 267 -51.32 -17.56 -25.35
CA ALA A 267 -51.21 -18.21 -26.65
C ALA A 267 -51.33 -19.74 -26.69
N LYS A 268 -51.23 -20.51 -25.58
CA LYS A 268 -51.60 -21.97 -25.49
C LYS A 268 -51.25 -22.55 -24.07
N PRO A 269 -52.21 -23.24 -23.41
CA PRO A 269 -51.93 -23.88 -22.14
C PRO A 269 -51.52 -25.33 -22.33
N LYS A 270 -50.25 -25.67 -22.47
CA LYS A 270 -49.85 -27.09 -22.32
C LYS A 270 -48.37 -27.43 -22.07
N VAL A 271 -47.44 -26.50 -21.94
CA VAL A 271 -46.01 -26.88 -21.70
C VAL A 271 -45.43 -26.06 -20.57
N ARG A 272 -45.94 -26.21 -19.33
CA ARG A 272 -45.52 -25.33 -18.22
C ARG A 272 -45.02 -26.02 -16.94
N VAL A 273 -44.93 -27.31 -16.92
CA VAL A 273 -44.62 -28.00 -15.64
C VAL A 273 -43.14 -28.36 -15.47
N LEU A 274 -42.30 -28.16 -16.50
CA LEU A 274 -40.93 -28.69 -16.46
C LEU A 274 -39.83 -27.74 -16.02
N PHE A 275 -40.10 -26.44 -15.81
CA PHE A 275 -39.05 -25.46 -15.45
C PHE A 275 -39.11 -24.92 -14.00
N ILE A 276 -39.95 -25.48 -13.15
CA ILE A 276 -40.08 -25.05 -11.73
C ILE A 276 -39.22 -25.92 -10.78
N TYR A 277 -38.58 -26.98 -11.26
CA TYR A 277 -37.83 -27.93 -10.43
C TYR A 277 -36.34 -28.09 -10.83
N LEU A 278 -35.66 -27.04 -11.23
CA LEU A 278 -34.20 -27.00 -11.33
C LEU A 278 -33.73 -25.70 -10.59
#